data_34016ab2f56f33c60684e795601ead3b
#
_entry.id   34016ab2f56f33c60684e795601ead3b
#
_cell.length_a   1.000
_cell.length_b   1.000
_cell.length_c   1.000
_cell.angle_alpha   90.00
_cell.angle_beta   90.00
_cell.angle_gamma   90.00
#
_symmetry.space_group_name_H-M   'P 1'
#
loop_
_entity.id
_entity.type
_entity.pdbx_description
1 polymer ?
#
loop_
_entity_poly.entity_id
_entity_poly.type
_entity_poly.pdbx_seq_one_letter_code
_entity_poly.pdbx_strand_id
1 'polypeptide(L)'
;LLVVFLLLSVGGAKEKKVGFDGDRAHGYIKDMAADAMLGRKSGQPGGVMGEEYIAAKFKEWGLEPAGDNGSYFQEFTIEHNNIGEGVVFEVITDKARRAFYYGDDWRVQRYSGSGHFTAEIVFVGYGIHAPEQKHDDYAGLDVKDKILLMSSSVSTALEKKLGDAAKIDNRIKTAQERGALGVLVFRLSSPSASSYFRMRIDKQLYNPDFVLLSVEERVTDFIFKELATDFERSSRRPGAGLLPKSFATAVKAFVSVNAIFDEERATRNILAKISGSDPVLKDETIVVGGH
;
A
#
# COMPACT_ATOMS: atom_id res chain seq x y z
N LEU A 1 4.59 45.71 70.87
CA LEU A 1 4.33 44.52 70.09
C LEU A 1 4.91 44.72 68.67
N LEU A 2 6.08 44.13 68.41
CA LEU A 2 6.77 44.23 67.14
C LEU A 2 6.38 43.03 66.25
N VAL A 3 5.64 43.32 65.17
CA VAL A 3 5.28 42.29 64.16
C VAL A 3 6.36 42.30 63.07
N VAL A 4 7.16 41.22 63.05
CA VAL A 4 8.16 40.99 62.00
C VAL A 4 7.50 40.25 60.85
N PHE A 5 7.29 40.92 59.72
CA PHE A 5 6.87 40.27 58.47
C PHE A 5 8.12 39.58 57.81
N LEU A 6 8.12 38.27 57.83
CA LEU A 6 9.06 37.46 57.03
C LEU A 6 8.54 37.38 55.60
N LEU A 7 9.15 38.14 54.70
CA LEU A 7 8.95 38.01 53.25
C LEU A 7 9.73 36.76 52.76
N LEU A 8 9.02 35.63 52.63
CA LEU A 8 9.52 34.50 51.87
C LEU A 8 9.55 34.86 50.38
N SER A 9 10.73 35.18 49.88
CA SER A 9 10.94 35.27 48.43
C SER A 9 10.83 33.88 47.82
N VAL A 10 9.72 33.56 47.21
CA VAL A 10 9.60 32.40 46.34
C VAL A 10 10.49 32.71 45.12
N GLY A 11 11.71 32.19 45.13
CA GLY A 11 12.61 32.24 43.99
C GLY A 11 11.94 31.45 42.83
N GLY A 12 11.32 32.19 41.89
CA GLY A 12 10.81 31.62 40.65
C GLY A 12 11.98 31.01 39.88
N ALA A 13 12.02 29.70 39.82
CA ALA A 13 12.89 29.00 38.87
C ALA A 13 12.57 29.56 37.47
N LYS A 14 13.53 30.23 36.85
CA LYS A 14 13.40 30.64 35.43
C LYS A 14 13.19 29.37 34.63
N GLU A 15 12.00 29.18 34.09
CA GLU A 15 11.74 28.15 33.09
C GLU A 15 12.75 28.34 31.97
N LYS A 16 13.65 27.35 31.83
CA LYS A 16 14.59 27.28 30.75
C LYS A 16 13.76 26.98 29.50
N LYS A 17 13.48 27.99 28.66
CA LYS A 17 12.85 27.79 27.37
C LYS A 17 13.73 26.82 26.58
N VAL A 18 13.30 25.57 26.49
CA VAL A 18 13.92 24.57 25.60
C VAL A 18 13.54 24.98 24.20
N GLY A 19 14.48 25.59 23.48
CA GLY A 19 14.28 25.90 22.07
C GLY A 19 14.29 24.64 21.22
N PHE A 20 13.46 24.62 20.20
CA PHE A 20 13.53 23.56 19.16
C PHE A 20 14.87 23.68 18.42
N ASP A 21 15.61 22.59 18.36
CA ASP A 21 16.89 22.47 17.64
C ASP A 21 16.64 21.80 16.28
N GLY A 22 16.46 22.60 15.25
CA GLY A 22 16.19 22.14 13.89
C GLY A 22 17.34 21.37 13.25
N ASP A 23 18.60 21.75 13.56
CA ASP A 23 19.78 21.08 12.99
C ASP A 23 19.93 19.68 13.56
N ARG A 24 19.68 19.52 14.85
CA ARG A 24 19.65 18.20 15.49
C ARG A 24 18.54 17.32 14.95
N ALA A 25 17.33 17.86 14.79
CA ALA A 25 16.21 17.13 14.19
C ALA A 25 16.53 16.70 12.76
N HIS A 26 17.12 17.59 11.95
CA HIS A 26 17.58 17.29 10.59
C HIS A 26 18.65 16.19 10.58
N GLY A 27 19.57 16.20 11.56
CA GLY A 27 20.58 15.13 11.73
C GLY A 27 19.93 13.75 11.86
N TYR A 28 18.93 13.61 12.73
CA TYR A 28 18.20 12.33 12.89
C TYR A 28 17.47 11.90 11.61
N ILE A 29 16.86 12.84 10.89
CA ILE A 29 16.22 12.54 9.61
C ILE A 29 17.24 12.04 8.60
N LYS A 30 18.42 12.70 8.51
CA LYS A 30 19.51 12.30 7.61
C LYS A 30 20.02 10.90 7.92
N ASP A 31 20.23 10.56 9.20
CA ASP A 31 20.67 9.24 9.60
C ASP A 31 19.65 8.18 9.21
N MET A 32 18.38 8.40 9.52
CA MET A 32 17.31 7.46 9.22
C MET A 32 16.98 7.37 7.72
N ALA A 33 17.25 8.40 6.93
CA ALA A 33 17.01 8.39 5.48
C ALA A 33 18.21 7.88 4.66
N ALA A 34 19.31 7.53 5.31
CA ALA A 34 20.49 7.03 4.61
C ALA A 34 20.22 5.70 3.91
N ASP A 35 20.87 5.47 2.76
CA ASP A 35 20.73 4.22 1.96
C ASP A 35 21.07 2.97 2.79
N ALA A 36 22.02 3.10 3.73
CA ALA A 36 22.37 2.04 4.67
C ALA A 36 21.19 1.54 5.53
N MET A 37 20.16 2.36 5.71
CA MET A 37 18.93 1.98 6.44
C MET A 37 17.92 1.19 5.58
N LEU A 38 18.22 0.89 4.33
CA LEU A 38 17.44 0.03 3.43
C LEU A 38 15.95 0.37 3.36
N GLY A 39 15.58 1.66 3.50
CA GLY A 39 14.20 2.14 3.43
C GLY A 39 13.33 1.82 4.66
N ARG A 40 13.83 1.15 5.67
CA ARG A 40 13.18 0.87 6.98
C ARG A 40 11.78 0.23 6.90
N LYS A 41 11.56 -0.64 5.94
CA LYS A 41 10.28 -1.34 5.84
C LYS A 41 10.09 -2.27 7.06
N SER A 42 8.96 -2.15 7.76
CA SER A 42 8.62 -2.96 8.93
C SER A 42 8.74 -4.46 8.62
N GLY A 43 9.28 -5.24 9.56
CA GLY A 43 9.51 -6.67 9.39
C GLY A 43 10.64 -7.04 8.42
N GLN A 44 11.40 -6.08 7.92
CA GLN A 44 12.59 -6.27 7.06
C GLN A 44 13.86 -5.81 7.77
N PRO A 45 15.06 -6.19 7.31
CA PRO A 45 16.32 -5.78 7.95
C PRO A 45 16.43 -4.28 8.17
N GLY A 46 16.04 -3.45 7.21
CA GLY A 46 16.04 -2.00 7.37
C GLY A 46 15.06 -1.51 8.45
N GLY A 47 13.92 -2.16 8.62
CA GLY A 47 12.99 -1.88 9.73
C GLY A 47 13.65 -2.12 11.07
N VAL A 48 14.28 -3.28 11.26
CA VAL A 48 15.02 -3.63 12.49
C VAL A 48 16.14 -2.60 12.77
N MET A 49 16.89 -2.18 11.75
CA MET A 49 17.92 -1.15 11.92
C MET A 49 17.35 0.19 12.40
N GLY A 50 16.19 0.59 11.88
CA GLY A 50 15.49 1.79 12.33
C GLY A 50 15.00 1.68 13.77
N GLU A 51 14.44 0.53 14.15
CA GLU A 51 14.00 0.22 15.51
C GLU A 51 15.15 0.31 16.53
N GLU A 52 16.28 -0.32 16.22
CA GLU A 52 17.49 -0.29 17.06
C GLU A 52 18.07 1.13 17.17
N TYR A 53 18.08 1.89 16.08
CA TYR A 53 18.52 3.28 16.09
C TYR A 53 17.68 4.14 17.04
N ILE A 54 16.36 4.04 16.99
CA ILE A 54 15.46 4.80 17.87
C ILE A 54 15.64 4.37 19.34
N ALA A 55 15.71 3.07 19.61
CA ALA A 55 15.95 2.56 20.96
C ALA A 55 17.28 3.04 21.55
N ALA A 56 18.34 3.07 20.74
CA ALA A 56 19.64 3.62 21.13
C ALA A 56 19.55 5.12 21.49
N LYS A 57 18.78 5.91 20.71
CA LYS A 57 18.54 7.33 21.02
C LYS A 57 17.73 7.53 22.29
N PHE A 58 16.70 6.72 22.55
CA PHE A 58 15.97 6.77 23.79
C PHE A 58 16.88 6.51 25.00
N LYS A 59 17.75 5.52 24.89
CA LYS A 59 18.75 5.21 25.92
C LYS A 59 19.76 6.36 26.10
N GLU A 60 20.25 6.93 25.00
CA GLU A 60 21.19 8.10 25.02
C GLU A 60 20.57 9.30 25.75
N TRP A 61 19.27 9.53 25.55
CA TRP A 61 18.52 10.61 26.20
C TRP A 61 18.09 10.29 27.65
N GLY A 62 18.41 9.11 28.16
CA GLY A 62 18.07 8.69 29.51
C GLY A 62 16.60 8.41 29.75
N LEU A 63 15.85 8.08 28.69
CA LEU A 63 14.45 7.68 28.82
C LEU A 63 14.36 6.26 29.40
N GLU A 64 13.34 6.00 30.21
CA GLU A 64 13.10 4.68 30.77
C GLU A 64 12.44 3.77 29.71
N PRO A 65 12.85 2.49 29.62
CA PRO A 65 12.17 1.53 28.72
C PRO A 65 10.72 1.29 29.18
N ALA A 66 9.81 1.17 28.22
CA ALA A 66 8.39 0.97 28.45
C ALA A 66 7.79 -0.15 27.57
N GLY A 67 8.62 -0.93 26.91
CA GLY A 67 8.23 -2.09 26.11
C GLY A 67 8.16 -3.39 26.93
N ASP A 68 8.10 -4.51 26.23
CA ASP A 68 7.94 -5.83 26.84
C ASP A 68 9.19 -6.22 27.65
N ASN A 69 8.97 -6.87 28.80
CA ASN A 69 10.00 -7.38 29.70
C ASN A 69 11.05 -6.31 30.09
N GLY A 70 10.64 -5.05 30.21
CA GLY A 70 11.52 -3.95 30.60
C GLY A 70 12.49 -3.51 29.48
N SER A 71 12.21 -3.85 28.25
CA SER A 71 12.92 -3.38 27.07
C SER A 71 12.31 -2.10 26.48
N TYR A 72 12.90 -1.56 25.42
CA TYR A 72 12.27 -0.51 24.61
C TYR A 72 11.30 -1.05 23.55
N PHE A 73 11.19 -2.36 23.38
CA PHE A 73 10.48 -3.00 22.30
C PHE A 73 9.16 -3.61 22.76
N GLN A 74 8.11 -3.38 21.99
CA GLN A 74 6.84 -4.09 22.10
C GLN A 74 6.67 -4.90 20.81
N GLU A 75 6.71 -6.21 20.92
CA GLU A 75 6.66 -7.12 19.79
C GLU A 75 5.23 -7.38 19.33
N PHE A 76 5.04 -7.40 18.03
CA PHE A 76 3.78 -7.80 17.39
C PHE A 76 4.06 -8.32 15.98
N THR A 77 3.05 -8.92 15.36
CA THR A 77 3.15 -9.41 13.98
C THR A 77 2.34 -8.56 13.03
N ILE A 78 2.80 -8.49 11.80
CA ILE A 78 2.09 -7.85 10.69
C ILE A 78 1.99 -8.81 9.51
N GLU A 79 0.93 -8.68 8.75
CA GLU A 79 0.84 -9.31 7.44
C GLU A 79 1.77 -8.60 6.46
N HIS A 80 2.60 -9.37 5.80
CA HIS A 80 3.61 -8.86 4.89
C HIS A 80 3.65 -9.66 3.59
N ASN A 81 3.71 -8.96 2.45
CA ASN A 81 3.98 -9.59 1.17
C ASN A 81 5.43 -9.28 0.77
N ASN A 82 6.26 -10.31 0.77
CA ASN A 82 7.63 -10.24 0.30
C ASN A 82 7.66 -10.37 -1.22
N ILE A 83 8.18 -9.37 -1.89
CA ILE A 83 8.41 -9.40 -3.33
C ILE A 83 9.88 -9.73 -3.55
N GLY A 84 10.14 -10.88 -4.15
CA GLY A 84 11.50 -11.31 -4.51
C GLY A 84 12.12 -10.44 -5.59
N GLU A 85 13.41 -10.63 -5.80
CA GLU A 85 14.13 -9.98 -6.90
C GLU A 85 13.73 -10.55 -8.28
N GLY A 86 14.05 -9.78 -9.34
CA GLY A 86 13.85 -10.25 -10.71
C GLY A 86 12.39 -10.25 -11.18
N VAL A 87 11.53 -9.43 -10.56
CA VAL A 87 10.16 -9.26 -11.04
C VAL A 87 10.14 -8.61 -12.42
N VAL A 88 9.37 -9.18 -13.34
CA VAL A 88 9.28 -8.73 -14.73
C VAL A 88 7.82 -8.65 -15.16
N PHE A 89 7.51 -7.57 -15.87
CA PHE A 89 6.25 -7.41 -16.57
C PHE A 89 6.50 -6.83 -17.95
N GLU A 90 6.04 -7.55 -18.97
CA GLU A 90 6.15 -7.13 -20.35
C GLU A 90 4.81 -7.29 -21.07
N VAL A 91 4.54 -6.41 -21.99
CA VAL A 91 3.40 -6.52 -22.92
C VAL A 91 3.92 -6.88 -24.30
N ILE A 92 3.29 -7.85 -24.92
CA ILE A 92 3.68 -8.46 -26.20
C ILE A 92 2.53 -8.31 -27.17
N THR A 93 2.78 -7.61 -28.26
CA THR A 93 1.87 -7.45 -29.39
C THR A 93 2.44 -8.20 -30.61
N ASP A 94 1.74 -8.21 -31.72
CA ASP A 94 2.24 -8.72 -33.00
C ASP A 94 3.43 -7.91 -33.56
N LYS A 95 3.56 -6.65 -33.13
CA LYS A 95 4.58 -5.69 -33.62
C LYS A 95 5.71 -5.43 -32.65
N ALA A 96 5.50 -5.60 -31.35
CA ALA A 96 6.45 -5.16 -30.34
C ALA A 96 6.36 -5.99 -29.05
N ARG A 97 7.50 -6.07 -28.35
CA ARG A 97 7.59 -6.52 -26.95
C ARG A 97 8.17 -5.38 -26.13
N ARG A 98 7.50 -4.98 -25.07
CA ARG A 98 7.91 -3.87 -24.24
C ARG A 98 7.91 -4.27 -22.77
N ALA A 99 9.06 -4.11 -22.12
CA ALA A 99 9.21 -4.21 -20.69
C ALA A 99 8.78 -2.90 -19.99
N PHE A 100 8.19 -3.02 -18.82
CA PHE A 100 7.75 -1.93 -17.97
C PHE A 100 8.46 -1.95 -16.63
N TYR A 101 8.73 -0.78 -16.05
CA TYR A 101 9.52 -0.64 -14.85
C TYR A 101 8.67 -0.87 -13.59
N TYR A 102 9.16 -1.78 -12.73
CA TYR A 102 8.56 -2.01 -11.41
C TYR A 102 8.67 -0.76 -10.54
N GLY A 103 7.59 -0.42 -9.87
CA GLY A 103 7.54 0.78 -9.04
C GLY A 103 7.03 2.03 -9.78
N ASP A 104 7.32 2.17 -11.07
CA ASP A 104 6.90 3.33 -11.87
C ASP A 104 5.70 3.03 -12.77
N ASP A 105 5.75 1.93 -13.52
CA ASP A 105 4.72 1.56 -14.49
C ASP A 105 3.76 0.50 -13.93
N TRP A 106 4.21 -0.31 -12.98
CA TRP A 106 3.40 -1.37 -12.36
C TRP A 106 3.90 -1.76 -10.97
N ARG A 107 3.03 -2.40 -10.18
CA ARG A 107 3.35 -2.90 -8.84
C ARG A 107 2.59 -4.18 -8.53
N VAL A 108 3.25 -5.05 -7.76
CA VAL A 108 2.59 -6.17 -7.10
C VAL A 108 1.73 -5.64 -5.96
N GLN A 109 0.48 -6.04 -5.92
CA GLN A 109 -0.46 -5.65 -4.86
C GLN A 109 -0.35 -6.56 -3.65
N ARG A 110 -0.83 -6.08 -2.50
CA ARG A 110 -0.96 -6.89 -1.29
C ARG A 110 -1.86 -8.09 -1.58
N TYR A 111 -1.51 -9.24 -1.06
CA TYR A 111 -2.18 -10.52 -1.31
C TYR A 111 -2.09 -11.05 -2.73
N SER A 112 -1.16 -10.55 -3.54
CA SER A 112 -0.77 -11.21 -4.77
C SER A 112 -0.03 -12.50 -4.46
N GLY A 113 -0.35 -13.55 -5.18
CA GLY A 113 0.49 -14.74 -5.30
C GLY A 113 1.62 -14.55 -6.30
N SER A 114 2.34 -15.64 -6.57
CA SER A 114 3.43 -15.74 -7.54
C SER A 114 2.92 -16.16 -8.92
N GLY A 115 3.71 -15.91 -9.96
CA GLY A 115 3.42 -16.37 -11.30
C GLY A 115 4.61 -16.21 -12.22
N HIS A 116 4.77 -17.17 -13.13
CA HIS A 116 5.75 -17.11 -14.21
C HIS A 116 5.11 -17.66 -15.48
N PHE A 117 4.51 -16.78 -16.28
CA PHE A 117 3.74 -17.19 -17.44
C PHE A 117 3.68 -16.13 -18.53
N THR A 118 3.30 -16.56 -19.75
CA THR A 118 2.84 -15.67 -20.82
C THR A 118 1.38 -16.01 -21.11
N ALA A 119 0.49 -15.02 -21.00
CA ALA A 119 -0.93 -15.20 -21.22
C ALA A 119 -1.54 -14.04 -22.01
N GLU A 120 -2.66 -14.30 -22.70
CA GLU A 120 -3.44 -13.24 -23.33
C GLU A 120 -4.06 -12.31 -22.29
N ILE A 121 -4.10 -11.02 -22.63
CA ILE A 121 -4.82 -10.02 -21.84
C ILE A 121 -6.27 -9.98 -22.34
N VAL A 122 -7.22 -10.12 -21.41
CA VAL A 122 -8.64 -9.91 -21.71
C VAL A 122 -9.12 -8.68 -20.96
N PHE A 123 -9.62 -7.69 -21.68
CA PHE A 123 -10.24 -6.53 -21.05
C PHE A 123 -11.66 -6.88 -20.61
N VAL A 124 -11.90 -6.76 -19.31
CA VAL A 124 -13.17 -7.11 -18.68
C VAL A 124 -13.87 -5.89 -18.04
N GLY A 125 -13.67 -4.70 -18.60
CA GLY A 125 -14.32 -3.51 -18.09
C GLY A 125 -14.06 -3.27 -16.61
N TYR A 126 -15.08 -3.42 -15.78
CA TYR A 126 -15.00 -3.38 -14.34
C TYR A 126 -14.74 -4.75 -13.71
N GLY A 127 -14.89 -5.84 -14.45
CA GLY A 127 -14.81 -7.21 -13.95
C GLY A 127 -16.01 -7.58 -13.06
N ILE A 128 -17.19 -7.03 -13.32
CA ILE A 128 -18.40 -7.26 -12.53
C ILE A 128 -19.24 -8.37 -13.18
N HIS A 129 -19.67 -9.34 -12.38
CA HIS A 129 -20.62 -10.38 -12.75
C HIS A 129 -21.87 -10.26 -11.86
N ALA A 130 -22.94 -9.72 -12.44
CA ALA A 130 -24.22 -9.51 -11.78
C ALA A 130 -25.38 -9.72 -12.78
N PRO A 131 -25.56 -10.94 -13.32
CA PRO A 131 -26.51 -11.23 -14.38
C PRO A 131 -27.96 -10.94 -13.99
N GLU A 132 -28.32 -11.09 -12.72
CA GLU A 132 -29.65 -10.76 -12.19
C GLU A 132 -29.97 -9.26 -12.31
N GLN A 133 -28.93 -8.39 -12.22
CA GLN A 133 -29.05 -6.96 -12.47
C GLN A 133 -28.77 -6.57 -13.93
N LYS A 134 -28.74 -7.56 -14.85
CA LYS A 134 -28.43 -7.37 -16.27
C LYS A 134 -27.08 -6.72 -16.51
N HIS A 135 -26.07 -7.11 -15.73
CA HIS A 135 -24.68 -6.66 -15.89
C HIS A 135 -23.74 -7.86 -15.81
N ASP A 136 -23.04 -8.15 -16.88
CA ASP A 136 -22.02 -9.20 -16.93
C ASP A 136 -20.88 -8.78 -17.85
N ASP A 137 -19.76 -8.37 -17.24
CA ASP A 137 -18.55 -7.97 -17.95
C ASP A 137 -17.79 -9.17 -18.56
N TYR A 138 -18.21 -10.39 -18.24
CA TYR A 138 -17.60 -11.64 -18.74
C TYR A 138 -18.40 -12.30 -19.86
N ALA A 139 -19.54 -11.73 -20.23
CA ALA A 139 -20.45 -12.35 -21.19
C ALA A 139 -19.76 -12.63 -22.54
N GLY A 140 -19.72 -13.88 -22.94
CA GLY A 140 -19.14 -14.33 -24.22
C GLY A 140 -17.60 -14.34 -24.25
N LEU A 141 -16.93 -14.18 -23.12
CA LEU A 141 -15.47 -14.19 -23.03
C LEU A 141 -14.96 -15.50 -22.40
N ASP A 142 -13.93 -16.08 -23.00
CA ASP A 142 -13.08 -17.07 -22.37
C ASP A 142 -11.97 -16.37 -21.59
N VAL A 143 -11.96 -16.51 -20.27
CA VAL A 143 -11.01 -15.89 -19.34
C VAL A 143 -10.14 -16.91 -18.61
N LYS A 144 -10.38 -18.20 -18.83
CA LYS A 144 -9.58 -19.25 -18.22
C LYS A 144 -8.15 -19.21 -18.77
N ASP A 145 -7.19 -19.36 -17.89
CA ASP A 145 -5.75 -19.29 -18.21
C ASP A 145 -5.31 -17.96 -18.89
N LYS A 146 -6.07 -16.87 -18.65
CA LYS A 146 -5.80 -15.53 -19.15
C LYS A 146 -5.42 -14.59 -18.01
N ILE A 147 -4.90 -13.43 -18.34
CA ILE A 147 -4.74 -12.32 -17.40
C ILE A 147 -5.79 -11.25 -17.71
N LEU A 148 -6.49 -10.77 -16.70
CA LEU A 148 -7.59 -9.84 -16.90
C LEU A 148 -7.13 -8.40 -16.69
N LEU A 149 -7.54 -7.50 -17.56
CA LEU A 149 -7.36 -6.06 -17.41
C LEU A 149 -8.69 -5.44 -16.97
N MET A 150 -8.74 -4.85 -15.78
CA MET A 150 -9.96 -4.24 -15.24
C MET A 150 -9.71 -2.88 -14.60
N SER A 151 -10.72 -2.01 -14.63
CA SER A 151 -10.68 -0.74 -13.91
C SER A 151 -10.87 -0.95 -12.40
N SER A 152 -10.06 -0.27 -11.58
CA SER A 152 -10.26 -0.22 -10.13
C SER A 152 -11.51 0.58 -9.75
N SER A 153 -11.81 1.62 -10.52
CA SER A 153 -12.86 2.59 -10.21
C SER A 153 -14.16 2.20 -10.88
N VAL A 154 -15.22 2.11 -10.08
CA VAL A 154 -16.61 1.94 -10.52
C VAL A 154 -17.33 3.25 -10.23
N SER A 155 -18.27 3.67 -11.09
CA SER A 155 -19.04 4.88 -10.83
C SER A 155 -19.99 4.68 -9.64
N THR A 156 -20.23 5.73 -8.85
CA THR A 156 -21.15 5.69 -7.70
C THR A 156 -22.57 5.22 -8.09
N ALA A 157 -23.01 5.56 -9.30
CA ALA A 157 -24.32 5.11 -9.80
C ALA A 157 -24.33 3.59 -10.03
N LEU A 158 -23.24 3.05 -10.58
CA LEU A 158 -23.12 1.61 -10.85
C LEU A 158 -22.90 0.84 -9.53
N GLU A 159 -22.13 1.37 -8.59
CA GLU A 159 -21.97 0.80 -7.25
C GLU A 159 -23.33 0.69 -6.52
N LYS A 160 -24.12 1.77 -6.55
CA LYS A 160 -25.47 1.76 -5.94
C LYS A 160 -26.40 0.74 -6.62
N LYS A 161 -26.29 0.57 -7.93
CA LYS A 161 -27.11 -0.37 -8.71
C LYS A 161 -26.73 -1.81 -8.44
N LEU A 162 -25.44 -2.13 -8.39
CA LEU A 162 -24.92 -3.50 -8.38
C LEU A 162 -24.51 -3.98 -6.98
N GLY A 163 -24.45 -3.08 -6.00
CA GLY A 163 -24.15 -3.40 -4.61
C GLY A 163 -22.83 -4.16 -4.44
N ASP A 164 -22.90 -5.29 -3.77
CA ASP A 164 -21.72 -6.09 -3.42
C ASP A 164 -20.96 -6.60 -4.65
N ALA A 165 -21.64 -6.86 -5.77
CA ALA A 165 -20.98 -7.30 -6.99
C ALA A 165 -19.97 -6.25 -7.53
N ALA A 166 -20.15 -4.97 -7.23
CA ALA A 166 -19.25 -3.90 -7.62
C ALA A 166 -18.02 -3.76 -6.72
N LYS A 167 -18.01 -4.38 -5.53
CA LYS A 167 -16.87 -4.33 -4.61
C LYS A 167 -15.65 -5.02 -5.22
N ILE A 168 -14.47 -4.47 -5.01
CA ILE A 168 -13.22 -4.99 -5.58
C ILE A 168 -12.98 -6.45 -5.19
N ASP A 169 -13.32 -6.83 -3.96
CA ASP A 169 -13.17 -8.20 -3.47
C ASP A 169 -13.97 -9.20 -4.29
N ASN A 170 -15.24 -8.92 -4.54
CA ASN A 170 -16.09 -9.79 -5.33
C ASN A 170 -15.67 -9.88 -6.80
N ARG A 171 -15.13 -8.79 -7.35
CA ARG A 171 -14.61 -8.78 -8.73
C ARG A 171 -13.35 -9.62 -8.86
N ILE A 172 -12.43 -9.56 -7.88
CA ILE A 172 -11.23 -10.40 -7.83
C ILE A 172 -11.62 -11.86 -7.61
N LYS A 173 -12.53 -12.13 -6.67
CA LYS A 173 -13.05 -13.47 -6.44
C LYS A 173 -13.65 -14.08 -7.72
N THR A 174 -14.46 -13.31 -8.44
CA THR A 174 -15.03 -13.74 -9.73
C THR A 174 -13.95 -14.10 -10.74
N ALA A 175 -12.86 -13.32 -10.83
CA ALA A 175 -11.75 -13.61 -11.73
C ALA A 175 -11.05 -14.94 -11.35
N GLN A 176 -10.82 -15.17 -10.05
CA GLN A 176 -10.25 -16.42 -9.55
C GLN A 176 -11.15 -17.63 -9.84
N GLU A 177 -12.44 -17.53 -9.53
CA GLU A 177 -13.43 -18.58 -9.75
C GLU A 177 -13.58 -18.96 -11.23
N ARG A 178 -13.31 -18.01 -12.14
CA ARG A 178 -13.32 -18.22 -13.59
C ARG A 178 -11.98 -18.74 -14.15
N GLY A 179 -11.01 -19.02 -13.28
CA GLY A 179 -9.74 -19.62 -13.65
C GLY A 179 -8.76 -18.67 -14.34
N ALA A 180 -8.88 -17.37 -14.13
CA ALA A 180 -7.87 -16.41 -14.59
C ALA A 180 -6.55 -16.63 -13.83
N LEU A 181 -5.41 -16.38 -14.49
CA LEU A 181 -4.08 -16.45 -13.89
C LEU A 181 -3.77 -15.23 -13.02
N GLY A 182 -4.46 -14.14 -13.23
CA GLY A 182 -4.28 -12.91 -12.48
C GLY A 182 -5.07 -11.75 -13.05
N VAL A 183 -4.89 -10.61 -12.39
CA VAL A 183 -5.56 -9.36 -12.73
C VAL A 183 -4.56 -8.22 -12.81
N LEU A 184 -4.65 -7.44 -13.89
CA LEU A 184 -4.03 -6.12 -14.05
C LEU A 184 -5.10 -5.08 -13.73
N VAL A 185 -4.94 -4.38 -12.63
CA VAL A 185 -5.91 -3.35 -12.22
C VAL A 185 -5.36 -1.98 -12.56
N PHE A 186 -6.09 -1.20 -13.33
CA PHE A 186 -5.75 0.17 -13.66
C PHE A 186 -6.76 1.15 -13.07
N ARG A 187 -6.35 2.40 -12.93
CA ARG A 187 -7.22 3.49 -12.49
C ARG A 187 -7.46 4.46 -13.63
N LEU A 188 -8.73 4.79 -13.85
CA LEU A 188 -9.10 5.92 -14.70
C LEU A 188 -8.76 7.19 -13.90
N SER A 189 -7.56 7.73 -14.09
CA SER A 189 -7.04 8.84 -13.27
C SER A 189 -7.28 10.19 -13.90
N SER A 190 -7.50 11.17 -13.02
CA SER A 190 -7.11 12.56 -13.27
C SER A 190 -5.57 12.65 -13.28
N PRO A 191 -4.95 13.46 -14.18
CA PRO A 191 -3.49 13.55 -14.34
C PRO A 191 -2.69 13.97 -13.09
N SER A 192 -3.37 14.35 -12.01
CA SER A 192 -2.75 14.83 -10.77
C SER A 192 -2.70 13.82 -9.62
N ALA A 193 -3.18 12.59 -9.83
CA ALA A 193 -3.20 11.60 -8.76
C ALA A 193 -1.85 10.87 -8.67
N SER A 194 -1.12 11.13 -7.59
CA SER A 194 0.08 10.42 -7.18
C SER A 194 -0.04 8.90 -7.32
N SER A 195 1.00 8.30 -7.83
CA SER A 195 1.20 6.92 -8.27
C SER A 195 1.08 5.82 -7.21
N TYR A 196 0.58 6.09 -6.01
CA TYR A 196 0.44 5.05 -4.98
C TYR A 196 -0.98 4.51 -4.91
N PHE A 197 -1.35 3.66 -5.88
CA PHE A 197 -2.59 2.92 -5.78
C PHE A 197 -2.38 1.61 -5.03
N ARG A 198 -2.88 1.53 -3.80
CA ARG A 198 -3.01 0.27 -3.04
C ARG A 198 -4.46 -0.16 -3.05
N MET A 199 -4.71 -1.34 -3.57
CA MET A 199 -6.02 -1.96 -3.40
C MET A 199 -6.20 -2.42 -1.95
N ARG A 200 -7.36 -2.10 -1.38
CA ARG A 200 -7.78 -2.68 -0.10
C ARG A 200 -8.65 -3.88 -0.43
N ILE A 201 -8.08 -5.05 -0.32
CA ILE A 201 -8.75 -6.33 -0.55
C ILE A 201 -8.66 -7.17 0.72
N ASP A 202 -9.62 -8.08 0.87
CA ASP A 202 -9.64 -9.04 1.98
C ASP A 202 -8.51 -10.07 1.80
N LYS A 203 -7.81 -10.40 2.90
CA LYS A 203 -6.76 -11.42 2.90
C LYS A 203 -7.28 -12.82 2.53
N GLN A 204 -8.57 -13.10 2.75
CA GLN A 204 -9.19 -14.35 2.36
C GLN A 204 -9.16 -14.61 0.85
N LEU A 205 -8.88 -13.57 0.05
CA LEU A 205 -8.69 -13.68 -1.39
C LEU A 205 -7.25 -14.03 -1.79
N TYR A 206 -6.33 -14.14 -0.82
CA TYR A 206 -4.98 -14.59 -1.11
C TYR A 206 -5.01 -15.98 -1.74
N ASN A 207 -4.43 -16.07 -2.93
CA ASN A 207 -4.21 -17.31 -3.64
C ASN A 207 -2.74 -17.31 -4.12
N PRO A 208 -1.91 -18.29 -3.70
CA PRO A 208 -0.48 -18.32 -4.04
C PRO A 208 -0.20 -18.35 -5.55
N ASP A 209 -1.14 -18.84 -6.34
CA ASP A 209 -1.03 -19.00 -7.79
C ASP A 209 -1.76 -17.92 -8.59
N PHE A 210 -2.28 -16.88 -7.93
CA PHE A 210 -3.02 -15.79 -8.58
C PHE A 210 -2.29 -14.46 -8.46
N VAL A 211 -1.90 -13.90 -9.61
CA VAL A 211 -1.14 -12.65 -9.65
C VAL A 211 -2.08 -11.44 -9.63
N LEU A 212 -1.79 -10.50 -8.73
CA LEU A 212 -2.55 -9.27 -8.60
C LEU A 212 -1.64 -8.06 -8.75
N LEU A 213 -1.76 -7.36 -9.87
CA LEU A 213 -0.91 -6.22 -10.21
C LEU A 213 -1.75 -4.95 -10.38
N SER A 214 -1.19 -3.82 -10.01
CA SER A 214 -1.65 -2.53 -10.52
C SER A 214 -0.77 -2.10 -11.68
N VAL A 215 -1.36 -1.46 -12.67
CA VAL A 215 -0.67 -0.92 -13.84
C VAL A 215 -1.05 0.54 -14.04
N GLU A 216 -0.06 1.34 -14.44
CA GLU A 216 -0.21 2.77 -14.70
C GLU A 216 -0.65 3.03 -16.15
N GLU A 217 -1.03 4.28 -16.43
CA GLU A 217 -1.57 4.71 -17.73
C GLU A 217 -0.65 4.36 -18.90
N ARG A 218 0.68 4.41 -18.74
CA ARG A 218 1.61 4.03 -19.81
C ARG A 218 1.47 2.59 -20.28
N VAL A 219 1.08 1.68 -19.39
CA VAL A 219 0.83 0.27 -19.72
C VAL A 219 -0.46 0.15 -20.51
N THR A 220 -1.53 0.75 -20.01
CA THR A 220 -2.84 0.71 -20.68
C THR A 220 -2.81 1.41 -22.02
N ASP A 221 -2.13 2.54 -22.13
CA ASP A 221 -1.93 3.25 -23.41
C ASP A 221 -1.22 2.37 -24.43
N PHE A 222 -0.18 1.63 -24.02
CA PHE A 222 0.51 0.72 -24.92
C PHE A 222 -0.38 -0.43 -25.39
N ILE A 223 -1.17 -1.03 -24.47
CA ILE A 223 -2.12 -2.09 -24.80
C ILE A 223 -3.19 -1.59 -25.77
N PHE A 224 -3.82 -0.45 -25.49
CA PHE A 224 -4.96 0.04 -26.25
C PHE A 224 -4.57 0.75 -27.58
N LYS A 225 -3.37 1.33 -27.66
CA LYS A 225 -2.85 1.95 -28.89
C LYS A 225 -2.77 0.95 -30.03
N GLU A 226 -2.36 -0.28 -29.74
CA GLU A 226 -2.25 -1.34 -30.74
C GLU A 226 -3.60 -1.87 -31.20
N LEU A 227 -4.64 -1.67 -30.41
CA LEU A 227 -6.00 -2.18 -30.71
C LEU A 227 -6.83 -1.23 -31.57
N ALA A 228 -6.31 -0.03 -31.90
CA ALA A 228 -7.01 1.02 -32.66
C ALA A 228 -8.46 1.26 -32.19
N THR A 229 -8.73 1.02 -30.91
CA THR A 229 -10.07 1.14 -30.32
C THR A 229 -10.34 2.56 -29.88
N ASP A 230 -11.61 2.98 -29.90
CA ASP A 230 -12.07 4.27 -29.34
C ASP A 230 -11.92 4.34 -27.80
N PHE A 231 -11.10 3.46 -27.19
CA PHE A 231 -10.88 3.42 -25.74
C PHE A 231 -10.37 4.77 -25.22
N GLU A 232 -9.42 5.41 -25.92
CA GLU A 232 -8.91 6.72 -25.55
C GLU A 232 -9.99 7.82 -25.54
N ARG A 233 -10.95 7.76 -26.46
CA ARG A 233 -12.03 8.75 -26.52
C ARG A 233 -13.10 8.55 -25.48
N SER A 234 -13.41 7.30 -25.14
CA SER A 234 -14.48 6.99 -24.18
C SER A 234 -14.04 7.05 -22.73
N SER A 235 -12.78 6.70 -22.42
CA SER A 235 -12.28 6.65 -21.04
C SER A 235 -11.77 8.00 -20.52
N ARG A 236 -11.28 8.90 -21.39
CA ARG A 236 -10.70 10.20 -20.99
C ARG A 236 -11.67 11.36 -20.88
N ARG A 237 -12.96 11.19 -21.17
CA ARG A 237 -13.96 12.26 -20.97
C ARG A 237 -14.40 12.30 -19.52
N PRO A 238 -14.13 13.41 -18.78
CA PRO A 238 -14.74 13.61 -17.47
C PRO A 238 -16.27 13.50 -17.60
N GLY A 239 -16.89 12.56 -16.88
CA GLY A 239 -18.34 12.35 -16.92
C GLY A 239 -18.83 11.31 -17.93
N ALA A 240 -18.00 10.73 -18.78
CA ALA A 240 -18.39 9.63 -19.68
C ALA A 240 -18.40 8.28 -18.94
N GLY A 241 -19.11 8.16 -17.87
CA GLY A 241 -19.17 7.08 -16.88
C GLY A 241 -19.27 5.62 -17.32
N LEU A 242 -18.97 5.29 -18.59
CA LEU A 242 -19.06 3.91 -19.08
C LEU A 242 -17.74 3.54 -19.77
N LEU A 243 -17.13 2.47 -19.29
CA LEU A 243 -16.07 1.78 -20.01
C LEU A 243 -16.63 1.12 -21.26
N PRO A 244 -15.80 0.89 -22.30
CA PRO A 244 -16.21 0.08 -23.45
C PRO A 244 -16.60 -1.32 -22.99
N LYS A 245 -17.36 -2.02 -23.83
CA LYS A 245 -17.66 -3.43 -23.61
C LYS A 245 -16.39 -4.24 -23.50
N SER A 246 -16.44 -5.29 -22.69
CA SER A 246 -15.34 -6.24 -22.53
C SER A 246 -15.01 -6.95 -23.85
N PHE A 247 -13.73 -7.27 -24.07
CA PHE A 247 -13.25 -7.95 -25.30
C PHE A 247 -11.91 -8.65 -25.08
N ALA A 248 -11.61 -9.65 -25.90
CA ALA A 248 -10.31 -10.26 -26.00
C ALA A 248 -9.35 -9.33 -26.78
N THR A 249 -8.18 -9.04 -26.23
CA THR A 249 -7.29 -8.00 -26.81
C THR A 249 -6.35 -8.52 -27.89
N ALA A 250 -6.13 -9.84 -28.01
CA ALA A 250 -5.05 -10.46 -28.79
C ALA A 250 -3.62 -10.02 -28.38
N VAL A 251 -3.50 -9.22 -27.34
CA VAL A 251 -2.24 -8.80 -26.72
C VAL A 251 -1.90 -9.77 -25.60
N LYS A 252 -0.62 -10.09 -25.43
CA LYS A 252 -0.17 -10.97 -24.33
C LYS A 252 0.64 -10.20 -23.31
N ALA A 253 0.63 -10.66 -22.08
CA ALA A 253 1.56 -10.25 -21.05
C ALA A 253 2.50 -11.40 -20.70
N PHE A 254 3.79 -11.10 -20.53
CA PHE A 254 4.72 -11.95 -19.79
C PHE A 254 4.82 -11.40 -18.38
N VAL A 255 4.57 -12.26 -17.40
CA VAL A 255 4.61 -11.94 -15.97
C VAL A 255 5.57 -12.88 -15.29
N SER A 256 6.52 -12.33 -14.54
CA SER A 256 7.38 -13.06 -13.60
C SER A 256 7.32 -12.34 -12.27
N VAL A 257 6.63 -12.92 -11.31
CA VAL A 257 6.46 -12.38 -9.95
C VAL A 257 6.72 -13.50 -8.97
N ASN A 258 7.61 -13.24 -8.02
CA ASN A 258 7.83 -14.07 -6.85
C ASN A 258 7.35 -13.30 -5.63
N ALA A 259 6.14 -13.60 -5.16
CA ALA A 259 5.49 -12.94 -4.03
C ALA A 259 5.17 -13.99 -2.96
N ILE A 260 5.74 -13.83 -1.77
CA ILE A 260 5.52 -14.71 -0.63
C ILE A 260 4.75 -13.92 0.43
N PHE A 261 3.53 -14.33 0.67
CA PHE A 261 2.71 -13.77 1.74
C PHE A 261 3.07 -14.41 3.07
N ASP A 262 3.43 -13.56 4.04
CA ASP A 262 3.77 -13.93 5.41
C ASP A 262 2.74 -13.28 6.34
N GLU A 263 1.92 -14.08 6.99
CA GLU A 263 0.84 -13.61 7.86
C GLU A 263 1.34 -13.09 9.20
N GLU A 264 2.52 -13.54 9.64
CA GLU A 264 3.02 -13.33 11.01
C GLU A 264 4.44 -12.77 11.02
N ARG A 265 4.74 -11.84 10.12
CA ARG A 265 6.05 -11.19 10.11
C ARG A 265 6.23 -10.35 11.37
N ALA A 266 7.22 -10.72 12.18
CA ALA A 266 7.55 -10.00 13.40
C ALA A 266 8.06 -8.58 13.10
N THR A 267 7.62 -7.63 13.92
CA THR A 267 8.08 -6.23 13.97
C THR A 267 7.83 -5.68 15.37
N ARG A 268 8.28 -4.47 15.67
CA ARG A 268 8.24 -3.92 17.02
C ARG A 268 7.83 -2.44 17.00
N ASN A 269 7.05 -2.03 18.01
CA ASN A 269 6.97 -0.63 18.41
C ASN A 269 8.13 -0.31 19.34
N ILE A 270 8.60 0.93 19.35
CA ILE A 270 9.64 1.39 20.27
C ILE A 270 8.98 2.30 21.28
N LEU A 271 9.05 1.91 22.56
CA LEU A 271 8.38 2.57 23.66
C LEU A 271 9.37 3.02 24.72
N ALA A 272 9.24 4.28 25.13
CA ALA A 272 9.97 4.84 26.26
C ALA A 272 9.04 5.72 27.08
N LYS A 273 9.39 5.96 28.32
CA LYS A 273 8.64 6.82 29.23
C LYS A 273 9.55 7.78 30.01
N ILE A 274 8.93 8.84 30.48
CA ILE A 274 9.46 9.72 31.53
C ILE A 274 8.45 9.67 32.68
N SER A 275 8.91 9.25 33.83
CA SER A 275 8.04 9.18 35.02
C SER A 275 7.70 10.57 35.51
N GLY A 276 6.40 10.82 35.79
CA GLY A 276 5.95 12.07 36.37
C GLY A 276 6.44 12.26 37.81
N SER A 277 6.67 13.49 38.22
CA SER A 277 7.13 13.86 39.56
C SER A 277 6.02 14.45 40.43
N ASP A 278 4.88 14.82 39.88
CA ASP A 278 3.76 15.36 40.64
C ASP A 278 3.07 14.25 41.50
N PRO A 279 2.90 14.43 42.81
CA PRO A 279 2.37 13.39 43.69
C PRO A 279 0.90 13.02 43.40
N VAL A 280 0.14 13.88 42.74
CA VAL A 280 -1.28 13.66 42.39
C VAL A 280 -1.43 13.14 40.96
N LEU A 281 -0.70 13.73 40.00
CA LEU A 281 -0.87 13.49 38.55
C LEU A 281 0.09 12.45 38.00
N LYS A 282 1.07 11.94 38.77
CA LYS A 282 2.11 10.99 38.27
C LYS A 282 1.55 9.70 37.68
N ASP A 283 0.31 9.35 38.05
CA ASP A 283 -0.36 8.14 37.57
C ASP A 283 -1.17 8.39 36.29
N GLU A 284 -1.28 9.67 35.86
CA GLU A 284 -1.85 10.00 34.58
C GLU A 284 -0.78 9.91 33.47
N THR A 285 -1.19 9.43 32.29
CA THR A 285 -0.27 9.21 31.18
C THR A 285 -0.63 10.09 29.97
N ILE A 286 0.38 10.83 29.47
CA ILE A 286 0.31 11.52 28.18
C ILE A 286 1.09 10.70 27.18
N VAL A 287 0.44 10.28 26.08
CA VAL A 287 1.07 9.52 25.01
C VAL A 287 1.44 10.46 23.86
N VAL A 288 2.72 10.42 23.46
CA VAL A 288 3.20 11.12 22.27
C VAL A 288 3.65 10.07 21.26
N GLY A 289 3.05 10.04 20.09
CA GLY A 289 3.33 9.07 19.02
C GLY A 289 3.96 9.73 17.80
N GLY A 290 4.85 9.00 17.12
CA GLY A 290 5.41 9.32 15.82
C GLY A 290 5.39 8.09 14.92
N HIS A 291 5.23 8.31 13.62
CA HIS A 291 5.20 7.24 12.60
C HIS A 291 6.47 7.26 11.77
#